data_efa32413e8b77d834863fad05b7c01f9
#
_entry.id   efa32413e8b77d834863fad05b7c01f9
#
_cell.length_a   1.000
_cell.length_b   1.000
_cell.length_c   1.000
_cell.angle_alpha   90.00
_cell.angle_beta   90.00
_cell.angle_gamma   90.00
#
_symmetry.space_group_name_H-M   'P 1'
#
loop_
_entity.id
_entity.type
_entity.pdbx_description
1 polymer ?
#
loop_
_entity_poly.entity_id
_entity_poly.type
_entity_poly.pdbx_seq_one_letter_code
_entity_poly.pdbx_strand_id
1 'polypeptide(L)'
;MNKFRELRADEIDCRVSTVSEKGCSLLLYKDARCDMNILDETVKPENWQRTHEVINGNLFCNVSIYDENSCQWIAKQDVGVESYTEKEKGQASDAFKRACFNWGIGRELYTAPFIWISKENVTLKKKEERGQQKFTTYDKFRVTQIIYDKGIIVALAIKNESLGRLVYKYDVRPKKE
;
A
#
# COMPACT_ATOMS: atom_id res chain seq x y z
N MET A 1 0.56 -0.61 -24.85
CA MET A 1 0.15 -1.01 -23.48
C MET A 1 -0.07 0.26 -22.66
N ASN A 2 -1.24 0.47 -22.07
CA ASN A 2 -1.56 1.68 -21.33
C ASN A 2 -0.74 1.74 -20.05
N LYS A 3 -0.18 2.93 -19.74
CA LYS A 3 0.52 3.17 -18.49
C LYS A 3 -0.52 3.48 -17.41
N PHE A 4 -0.54 2.70 -16.32
CA PHE A 4 -1.35 2.99 -15.15
C PHE A 4 -0.84 4.25 -14.45
N ARG A 5 -1.76 5.04 -13.90
CA ARG A 5 -1.40 6.23 -13.12
C ARG A 5 -0.80 5.86 -11.77
N GLU A 6 -0.05 6.78 -11.21
CA GLU A 6 0.41 6.71 -9.83
C GLU A 6 -0.75 6.91 -8.83
N LEU A 7 -0.58 6.44 -7.59
CA LEU A 7 -1.57 6.55 -6.52
C LEU A 7 -1.73 8.00 -6.06
N ARG A 8 -2.96 8.39 -5.78
CA ARG A 8 -3.26 9.67 -5.11
C ARG A 8 -3.06 9.54 -3.59
N ALA A 9 -2.88 10.66 -2.90
CA ALA A 9 -2.68 10.68 -1.45
C ALA A 9 -3.84 10.04 -0.67
N ASP A 10 -5.07 10.17 -1.14
CA ASP A 10 -6.28 9.60 -0.55
C ASP A 10 -6.47 8.10 -0.82
N GLU A 11 -5.66 7.52 -1.69
CA GLU A 11 -5.63 6.08 -2.02
C GLU A 11 -4.55 5.32 -1.23
N ILE A 12 -3.77 6.03 -0.43
CA ILE A 12 -2.66 5.47 0.33
C ILE A 12 -2.97 5.49 1.82
N ASP A 13 -3.05 4.32 2.39
CA ASP A 13 -3.21 4.12 3.82
C ASP A 13 -1.86 3.99 4.54
N CYS A 14 -1.82 4.37 5.82
CA CYS A 14 -0.68 4.23 6.71
C CYS A 14 -0.95 3.12 7.73
N ARG A 15 -0.08 2.12 7.79
CA ARG A 15 -0.13 1.06 8.80
C ARG A 15 1.03 1.20 9.77
N VAL A 16 0.74 1.20 11.07
CA VAL A 16 1.77 1.07 12.10
C VAL A 16 2.40 -0.31 12.00
N SER A 17 3.72 -0.36 11.82
CA SER A 17 4.48 -1.59 11.69
C SER A 17 5.15 -2.00 13.00
N THR A 18 6.00 -1.14 13.55
CA THR A 18 6.68 -1.38 14.82
C THR A 18 6.40 -0.24 15.79
N VAL A 19 6.32 -0.56 17.10
CA VAL A 19 6.12 0.45 18.14
C VAL A 19 7.14 0.19 19.25
N SER A 20 7.77 1.27 19.72
CA SER A 20 8.71 1.25 20.85
C SER A 20 8.45 2.44 21.77
N GLU A 21 9.18 2.55 22.87
CA GLU A 21 9.14 3.74 23.75
C GLU A 21 9.58 5.04 23.06
N LYS A 22 10.30 4.94 21.93
CA LYS A 22 10.85 6.08 21.18
C LYS A 22 9.93 6.57 20.05
N GLY A 23 8.90 5.78 19.71
CA GLY A 23 8.00 6.10 18.61
C GLY A 23 7.52 4.88 17.86
N CYS A 24 7.07 5.07 16.63
CA CYS A 24 6.61 4.00 15.76
C CYS A 24 7.09 4.18 14.31
N SER A 25 7.18 3.07 13.57
CA SER A 25 7.36 3.11 12.12
C SER A 25 6.04 2.90 11.41
N LEU A 26 5.89 3.54 10.25
CA LEU A 26 4.74 3.38 9.38
C LEU A 26 5.14 2.71 8.07
N LEU A 27 4.22 1.91 7.53
CA LEU A 27 4.27 1.38 6.17
C LEU A 27 3.10 1.97 5.38
N LEU A 28 3.37 2.33 4.12
CA LEU A 28 2.35 2.72 3.18
C LEU A 28 1.77 1.49 2.49
N TYR A 29 0.46 1.46 2.30
CA TYR A 29 -0.21 0.40 1.56
C TYR A 29 -1.44 0.94 0.84
N LYS A 30 -2.01 0.14 -0.04
CA LYS A 30 -3.26 0.43 -0.75
C LYS A 30 -4.29 -0.67 -0.53
N ASP A 31 -5.55 -0.28 -0.59
CA ASP A 31 -6.69 -1.18 -0.58
C ASP A 31 -6.86 -1.85 -1.97
N ALA A 32 -7.38 -3.07 -2.01
CA ALA A 32 -7.65 -3.78 -3.26
C ALA A 32 -8.70 -3.08 -4.15
N ARG A 33 -9.59 -2.27 -3.57
CA ARG A 33 -10.55 -1.45 -4.34
C ARG A 33 -9.86 -0.35 -5.13
N CYS A 34 -8.74 0.18 -4.62
CA CYS A 34 -7.91 1.12 -5.36
C CYS A 34 -7.39 0.49 -6.66
N ASP A 35 -6.92 -0.77 -6.59
CA ASP A 35 -6.47 -1.50 -7.78
C ASP A 35 -7.60 -1.69 -8.80
N MET A 36 -8.80 -2.07 -8.34
CA MET A 36 -9.96 -2.22 -9.22
C MET A 36 -10.31 -0.91 -9.90
N ASN A 37 -10.38 0.20 -9.16
CA ASN A 37 -10.67 1.52 -9.71
C ASN A 37 -9.65 1.93 -10.79
N ILE A 38 -8.35 1.70 -10.54
CA ILE A 38 -7.29 2.02 -11.51
C ILE A 38 -7.39 1.15 -12.77
N LEU A 39 -7.73 -0.13 -12.61
CA LEU A 39 -7.99 -1.03 -13.75
C LEU A 39 -9.20 -0.54 -14.55
N ASP A 40 -10.32 -0.25 -13.90
CA ASP A 40 -11.54 0.26 -14.53
C ASP A 40 -11.30 1.58 -15.27
N GLU A 41 -10.58 2.51 -14.63
CA GLU A 41 -10.22 3.82 -15.22
C GLU A 41 -9.34 3.68 -16.47
N THR A 42 -8.41 2.70 -16.47
CA THR A 42 -7.36 2.60 -17.50
C THR A 42 -7.75 1.71 -18.67
N VAL A 43 -8.31 0.55 -18.38
CA VAL A 43 -8.59 -0.48 -19.41
C VAL A 43 -10.09 -0.77 -19.56
N LYS A 44 -10.94 -0.18 -18.74
CA LYS A 44 -12.39 -0.38 -18.59
C LYS A 44 -12.74 -1.73 -17.93
N PRO A 45 -13.90 -1.82 -17.23
CA PRO A 45 -14.29 -3.01 -16.48
C PRO A 45 -14.39 -4.29 -17.31
N GLU A 46 -14.82 -4.18 -18.56
CA GLU A 46 -14.99 -5.30 -19.49
C GLU A 46 -13.67 -5.85 -20.05
N ASN A 47 -12.57 -5.11 -19.93
CA ASN A 47 -11.27 -5.47 -20.51
C ASN A 47 -10.27 -5.99 -19.48
N TRP A 48 -10.71 -6.28 -18.27
CA TRP A 48 -9.88 -7.00 -17.29
C TRP A 48 -10.71 -8.02 -16.51
N GLN A 49 -10.03 -9.04 -16.05
CA GLN A 49 -10.62 -10.09 -15.20
C GLN A 49 -9.61 -10.63 -14.23
N ARG A 50 -10.08 -11.26 -13.15
CA ARG A 50 -9.22 -11.96 -12.19
C ARG A 50 -9.75 -13.36 -11.91
N THR A 51 -8.81 -14.29 -11.72
CA THR A 51 -9.09 -15.64 -11.23
C THR A 51 -8.15 -15.97 -10.09
N HIS A 52 -8.57 -16.88 -9.22
CA HIS A 52 -7.72 -17.41 -8.15
C HIS A 52 -7.55 -18.91 -8.34
N GLU A 53 -6.34 -19.37 -8.09
CA GLU A 53 -6.02 -20.81 -8.17
C GLU A 53 -5.07 -21.20 -7.02
N VAL A 54 -5.14 -22.45 -6.60
CA VAL A 54 -4.24 -22.98 -5.57
C VAL A 54 -3.15 -23.78 -6.26
N ILE A 55 -1.89 -23.37 -6.09
CA ILE A 55 -0.71 -24.04 -6.63
C ILE A 55 0.19 -24.42 -5.46
N ASN A 56 0.46 -25.69 -5.27
CA ASN A 56 1.28 -26.22 -4.17
C ASN A 56 0.85 -25.71 -2.78
N GLY A 57 -0.48 -25.63 -2.55
CA GLY A 57 -1.04 -25.16 -1.28
C GLY A 57 -1.05 -23.64 -1.08
N ASN A 58 -0.56 -22.86 -2.04
CA ASN A 58 -0.58 -21.40 -1.99
C ASN A 58 -1.63 -20.81 -2.94
N LEU A 59 -2.32 -19.77 -2.49
CA LEU A 59 -3.33 -19.08 -3.29
C LEU A 59 -2.67 -18.04 -4.18
N PHE A 60 -2.82 -18.21 -5.49
CA PHE A 60 -2.39 -17.26 -6.51
C PHE A 60 -3.59 -16.50 -7.08
N CYS A 61 -3.36 -15.28 -7.50
CA CYS A 61 -4.30 -14.49 -8.29
C CYS A 61 -3.70 -14.19 -9.66
N ASN A 62 -4.45 -14.53 -10.72
CA ASN A 62 -4.20 -14.07 -12.07
C ASN A 62 -5.02 -12.80 -12.32
N VAL A 63 -4.38 -11.72 -12.75
CA VAL A 63 -5.03 -10.54 -13.31
C VAL A 63 -4.74 -10.51 -14.80
N SER A 64 -5.79 -10.63 -15.61
CA SER A 64 -5.69 -10.64 -17.07
C SER A 64 -6.27 -9.35 -17.64
N ILE A 65 -5.58 -8.78 -18.61
CA ILE A 65 -6.02 -7.59 -19.35
C ILE A 65 -6.06 -7.92 -20.84
N TYR A 66 -7.13 -7.54 -21.51
CA TYR A 66 -7.27 -7.72 -22.95
C TYR A 66 -6.40 -6.70 -23.69
N ASP A 67 -5.51 -7.20 -24.54
CA ASP A 67 -4.69 -6.36 -25.43
C ASP A 67 -5.31 -6.33 -26.81
N GLU A 68 -5.87 -5.17 -27.19
CA GLU A 68 -6.53 -4.95 -28.49
C GLU A 68 -5.57 -5.10 -29.67
N ASN A 69 -4.26 -4.83 -29.48
CA ASN A 69 -3.29 -4.92 -30.58
C ASN A 69 -2.99 -6.36 -30.98
N SER A 70 -2.86 -7.25 -29.98
CA SER A 70 -2.62 -8.68 -30.23
C SER A 70 -3.91 -9.51 -30.23
N CYS A 71 -5.06 -8.92 -29.90
CA CYS A 71 -6.35 -9.59 -29.71
C CYS A 71 -6.26 -10.75 -28.72
N GLN A 72 -5.52 -10.58 -27.62
CA GLN A 72 -5.27 -11.64 -26.63
C GLN A 72 -5.43 -11.12 -25.21
N TRP A 73 -5.83 -12.06 -24.33
CA TRP A 73 -5.75 -11.85 -22.88
C TRP A 73 -4.34 -12.10 -22.40
N ILE A 74 -3.71 -11.07 -21.82
CA ILE A 74 -2.38 -11.17 -21.20
C ILE A 74 -2.59 -11.29 -19.70
N ALA A 75 -2.03 -12.32 -19.07
CA ALA A 75 -2.16 -12.58 -17.64
C ALA A 75 -0.86 -12.31 -16.90
N LYS A 76 -0.97 -11.75 -15.69
CA LYS A 76 0.12 -11.68 -14.71
C LYS A 76 -0.37 -12.19 -13.37
N GLN A 77 0.45 -13.01 -12.71
CA GLN A 77 0.10 -13.79 -11.55
C GLN A 77 1.01 -13.45 -10.38
N ASP A 78 0.48 -13.52 -9.16
CA ASP A 78 1.28 -13.49 -7.94
C ASP A 78 0.58 -14.24 -6.80
N VAL A 79 1.35 -14.61 -5.77
CA VAL A 79 0.90 -15.36 -4.60
C VAL A 79 0.48 -14.43 -3.48
N GLY A 80 -0.56 -14.79 -2.73
CA GLY A 80 -1.00 -14.08 -1.54
C GLY A 80 -0.51 -14.74 -0.24
N VAL A 81 -0.22 -13.91 0.75
CA VAL A 81 0.12 -14.35 2.10
C VAL A 81 -1.13 -14.32 2.99
N GLU A 82 -1.31 -15.33 3.84
CA GLU A 82 -2.42 -15.39 4.78
C GLU A 82 -2.38 -14.21 5.79
N SER A 83 -3.56 -13.65 6.06
CA SER A 83 -3.75 -12.65 7.11
C SER A 83 -3.98 -13.33 8.47
N TYR A 84 -3.54 -12.69 9.55
CA TYR A 84 -3.76 -13.20 10.91
C TYR A 84 -5.23 -13.20 11.37
N THR A 85 -6.07 -12.31 10.83
CA THR A 85 -7.44 -12.09 11.30
C THR A 85 -8.52 -12.66 10.39
N GLU A 86 -8.36 -12.55 9.08
CA GLU A 86 -9.29 -13.07 8.07
C GLU A 86 -8.47 -13.80 6.99
N LYS A 87 -8.07 -15.04 7.30
CA LYS A 87 -7.06 -15.77 6.52
C LYS A 87 -7.37 -15.82 5.03
N GLU A 88 -8.50 -16.42 4.64
CA GLU A 88 -8.84 -16.64 3.23
C GLU A 88 -9.09 -15.35 2.45
N LYS A 89 -9.91 -14.46 3.02
CA LYS A 89 -10.23 -13.17 2.40
C LYS A 89 -9.00 -12.26 2.31
N GLY A 90 -8.18 -12.26 3.36
CA GLY A 90 -6.92 -11.50 3.40
C GLY A 90 -5.93 -12.01 2.37
N GLN A 91 -5.77 -13.34 2.24
CA GLN A 91 -4.90 -13.97 1.27
C GLN A 91 -5.32 -13.69 -0.18
N ALA A 92 -6.62 -13.81 -0.50
CA ALA A 92 -7.14 -13.51 -1.83
C ALA A 92 -6.94 -12.02 -2.21
N SER A 93 -7.19 -11.12 -1.26
CA SER A 93 -6.95 -9.69 -1.45
C SER A 93 -5.47 -9.35 -1.63
N ASP A 94 -4.58 -10.02 -0.88
CA ASP A 94 -3.14 -9.83 -0.99
C ASP A 94 -2.62 -10.35 -2.34
N ALA A 95 -3.03 -11.56 -2.76
CA ALA A 95 -2.68 -12.13 -4.06
C ALA A 95 -3.09 -11.19 -5.22
N PHE A 96 -4.31 -10.63 -5.15
CA PHE A 96 -4.79 -9.68 -6.16
C PHE A 96 -3.95 -8.41 -6.21
N LYS A 97 -3.68 -7.77 -5.08
CA LYS A 97 -2.85 -6.55 -5.02
C LYS A 97 -1.44 -6.79 -5.57
N ARG A 98 -0.85 -7.96 -5.27
CA ARG A 98 0.47 -8.34 -5.77
C ARG A 98 0.46 -8.61 -7.27
N ALA A 99 -0.57 -9.27 -7.80
CA ALA A 99 -0.76 -9.43 -9.24
C ALA A 99 -0.88 -8.07 -9.95
N CYS A 100 -1.57 -7.08 -9.33
CA CYS A 100 -1.65 -5.72 -9.83
C CYS A 100 -0.29 -5.00 -9.83
N PHE A 101 0.60 -5.27 -8.85
CA PHE A 101 1.99 -4.78 -8.89
C PHE A 101 2.75 -5.29 -10.12
N ASN A 102 2.48 -6.51 -10.57
CA ASN A 102 3.09 -7.05 -11.79
C ASN A 102 2.63 -6.29 -13.04
N TRP A 103 1.48 -5.64 -13.00
CA TRP A 103 0.98 -4.73 -14.02
C TRP A 103 1.51 -3.29 -13.87
N GLY A 104 2.15 -2.97 -12.75
CA GLY A 104 2.72 -1.65 -12.47
C GLY A 104 1.84 -0.77 -11.58
N ILE A 105 0.69 -1.25 -11.10
CA ILE A 105 -0.22 -0.48 -10.25
C ILE A 105 0.32 -0.45 -8.81
N GLY A 106 0.64 0.73 -8.29
CA GLY A 106 1.11 0.94 -6.91
C GLY A 106 2.56 0.55 -6.66
N ARG A 107 3.37 0.29 -7.69
CA ARG A 107 4.80 -0.03 -7.53
C ARG A 107 5.59 1.07 -6.84
N GLU A 108 5.18 2.30 -7.00
CA GLU A 108 5.78 3.47 -6.39
C GLU A 108 5.81 3.38 -4.86
N LEU A 109 4.92 2.63 -4.22
CA LEU A 109 4.94 2.44 -2.76
C LEU A 109 6.22 1.75 -2.26
N TYR A 110 6.88 0.94 -3.10
CA TYR A 110 8.18 0.34 -2.76
C TYR A 110 9.34 1.33 -2.75
N THR A 111 9.12 2.56 -3.24
CA THR A 111 10.10 3.64 -3.20
C THR A 111 9.94 4.54 -1.97
N ALA A 112 9.00 4.20 -1.07
CA ALA A 112 8.76 4.97 0.14
C ALA A 112 10.01 5.02 1.02
N PRO A 113 10.36 6.20 1.57
CA PRO A 113 11.44 6.29 2.55
C PRO A 113 11.05 5.54 3.82
N PHE A 114 12.03 5.26 4.69
CA PHE A 114 11.73 4.79 6.04
C PHE A 114 10.98 5.86 6.82
N ILE A 115 9.76 5.55 7.25
CA ILE A 115 8.88 6.50 7.94
C ILE A 115 8.93 6.21 9.43
N TRP A 116 9.55 7.12 10.17
CA TRP A 116 9.62 7.08 11.62
C TRP A 116 8.87 8.25 12.24
N ILE A 117 7.96 7.95 13.17
CA ILE A 117 7.21 8.93 13.96
C ILE A 117 7.76 8.91 15.38
N SER A 118 8.36 10.01 15.83
CA SER A 118 8.93 10.12 17.17
C SER A 118 7.83 10.14 18.25
N LYS A 119 8.19 9.83 19.48
CA LYS A 119 7.27 9.73 20.61
C LYS A 119 6.47 11.01 20.88
N GLU A 120 7.01 12.18 20.52
CA GLU A 120 6.34 13.48 20.66
C GLU A 120 5.18 13.63 19.67
N ASN A 121 5.17 12.82 18.61
CA ASN A 121 4.24 12.88 17.48
C ASN A 121 3.26 11.69 17.41
N VAL A 122 3.25 10.86 18.45
CA VAL A 122 2.37 9.69 18.54
C VAL A 122 1.98 9.44 20.01
N THR A 123 0.74 9.03 20.23
CA THR A 123 0.24 8.63 21.56
C THR A 123 0.65 7.19 21.84
N LEU A 124 1.64 6.99 22.70
CA LEU A 124 2.11 5.66 23.10
C LEU A 124 1.38 5.18 24.35
N LYS A 125 0.92 3.93 24.32
CA LYS A 125 0.34 3.23 25.47
C LYS A 125 1.22 2.04 25.84
N LYS A 126 1.47 1.87 27.15
CA LYS A 126 2.11 0.68 27.67
C LYS A 126 1.07 -0.44 27.78
N LYS A 127 1.41 -1.62 27.34
CA LYS A 127 0.63 -2.84 27.49
C LYS A 127 1.55 -3.91 28.08
N GLU A 128 1.08 -4.60 29.09
CA GLU A 128 1.76 -5.77 29.59
C GLU A 128 1.25 -7.01 28.86
N GLU A 129 2.14 -7.75 28.24
CA GLU A 129 1.82 -8.98 27.54
C GLU A 129 2.84 -10.05 27.90
N ARG A 130 2.38 -11.14 28.52
CA ARG A 130 3.22 -12.26 28.98
C ARG A 130 4.41 -11.83 29.85
N GLY A 131 4.19 -10.87 30.77
CA GLY A 131 5.24 -10.37 31.70
C GLY A 131 6.26 -9.43 31.03
N GLN A 132 6.07 -9.05 29.76
CA GLN A 132 6.90 -8.08 29.06
C GLN A 132 6.14 -6.78 28.81
N GLN A 133 6.79 -5.64 29.04
CA GLN A 133 6.25 -4.34 28.69
C GLN A 133 6.37 -4.14 27.18
N LYS A 134 5.23 -4.01 26.51
CA LYS A 134 5.14 -3.63 25.08
C LYS A 134 4.52 -2.25 24.95
N PHE A 135 4.91 -1.55 23.89
CA PHE A 135 4.28 -0.29 23.52
C PHE A 135 3.32 -0.52 22.35
N THR A 136 2.21 0.20 22.35
CA THR A 136 1.23 0.20 21.29
C THR A 136 0.71 1.60 21.05
N THR A 137 0.13 1.85 19.87
CA THR A 137 -0.59 3.08 19.57
C THR A 137 -1.88 2.75 18.84
N TYR A 138 -2.91 3.58 19.05
CA TYR A 138 -4.18 3.55 18.32
C TYR A 138 -4.36 4.80 17.47
N ASP A 139 -3.32 5.63 17.36
CA ASP A 139 -3.35 6.81 16.53
C ASP A 139 -3.55 6.42 15.06
N LYS A 140 -4.32 7.25 14.36
CA LYS A 140 -4.58 7.10 12.92
C LYS A 140 -3.70 8.08 12.15
N PHE A 141 -3.10 7.58 11.08
CA PHE A 141 -2.22 8.36 10.23
C PHE A 141 -2.79 8.40 8.81
N ARG A 142 -2.62 9.54 8.15
CA ARG A 142 -3.08 9.74 6.77
C ARG A 142 -2.02 10.48 5.96
N VAL A 143 -1.81 10.02 4.73
CA VAL A 143 -1.03 10.76 3.73
C VAL A 143 -1.81 12.00 3.33
N THR A 144 -1.22 13.17 3.49
CA THR A 144 -1.83 14.46 3.12
C THR A 144 -1.27 15.01 1.82
N GLN A 145 -0.05 14.61 1.47
CA GLN A 145 0.61 15.00 0.24
C GLN A 145 1.57 13.89 -0.19
N ILE A 146 1.60 13.61 -1.48
CA ILE A 146 2.60 12.77 -2.11
C ILE A 146 2.93 13.33 -3.50
N ILE A 147 4.20 13.29 -3.86
CA ILE A 147 4.68 13.74 -5.16
C ILE A 147 5.66 12.70 -5.68
N TYR A 148 5.51 12.40 -6.95
CA TYR A 148 6.33 11.42 -7.67
C TYR A 148 7.18 12.11 -8.73
N ASP A 149 8.37 11.54 -8.96
CA ASP A 149 9.16 11.77 -10.15
C ASP A 149 9.53 10.41 -10.76
N LYS A 150 9.05 10.16 -11.99
CA LYS A 150 9.28 8.89 -12.72
C LYS A 150 8.93 7.63 -11.91
N GLY A 151 7.82 7.67 -11.15
CA GLY A 151 7.36 6.55 -10.31
C GLY A 151 8.11 6.39 -8.99
N ILE A 152 8.93 7.37 -8.60
CA ILE A 152 9.65 7.41 -7.32
C ILE A 152 9.01 8.48 -6.43
N ILE A 153 8.77 8.16 -5.16
CA ILE A 153 8.28 9.14 -4.18
C ILE A 153 9.40 10.13 -3.87
N VAL A 154 9.21 11.40 -4.25
CA VAL A 154 10.17 12.49 -4.01
C VAL A 154 9.69 13.48 -2.95
N ALA A 155 8.40 13.48 -2.62
CA ALA A 155 7.89 14.21 -1.45
C ALA A 155 6.71 13.44 -0.83
N LEU A 156 6.64 13.47 0.50
CA LEU A 156 5.62 12.79 1.30
C LEU A 156 5.35 13.58 2.57
N ALA A 157 4.06 13.79 2.88
CA ALA A 157 3.64 14.39 4.14
C ALA A 157 2.56 13.55 4.79
N ILE A 158 2.70 13.28 6.11
CA ILE A 158 1.78 12.46 6.88
C ILE A 158 1.29 13.24 8.10
N LYS A 159 -0.03 13.22 8.28
CA LYS A 159 -0.72 13.78 9.44
C LYS A 159 -1.09 12.65 10.40
N ASN A 160 -0.89 12.89 11.69
CA ASN A 160 -1.54 12.12 12.74
C ASN A 160 -2.93 12.73 12.97
N GLU A 161 -3.98 12.02 12.57
CA GLU A 161 -5.35 12.51 12.69
C GLU A 161 -5.84 12.58 14.14
N SER A 162 -5.36 11.66 14.99
CA SER A 162 -5.70 11.64 16.42
C SER A 162 -5.15 12.87 17.16
N LEU A 163 -3.99 13.39 16.74
CA LEU A 163 -3.37 14.60 17.29
C LEU A 163 -3.70 15.88 16.47
N GLY A 164 -4.32 15.73 15.29
CA GLY A 164 -4.71 16.83 14.43
C GLY A 164 -3.55 17.57 13.74
N ARG A 165 -2.32 17.04 13.76
CA ARG A 165 -1.12 17.73 13.27
C ARG A 165 -0.27 16.91 12.30
N LEU A 166 0.52 17.62 11.48
CA LEU A 166 1.53 17.03 10.62
C LEU A 166 2.68 16.46 11.46
N VAL A 167 3.07 15.19 11.20
CA VAL A 167 4.05 14.47 12.02
C VAL A 167 5.23 13.92 11.23
N TYR A 168 5.12 13.91 9.89
CA TYR A 168 6.20 13.47 9.02
C TYR A 168 6.26 14.31 7.76
N LYS A 169 7.46 14.67 7.36
CA LYS A 169 7.76 15.34 6.09
C LYS A 169 9.01 14.73 5.47
N TYR A 170 8.92 14.40 4.19
CA TYR A 170 10.03 14.00 3.34
C TYR A 170 9.95 14.83 2.05
N ASP A 171 11.06 15.43 1.62
CA ASP A 171 11.14 16.18 0.37
C ASP A 171 12.60 16.20 -0.09
N VAL A 172 12.88 15.52 -1.19
CA VAL A 172 14.21 15.43 -1.81
C VAL A 172 14.27 16.15 -3.16
N ARG A 173 13.22 16.92 -3.50
CA ARG A 173 13.21 17.70 -4.73
C ARG A 173 14.28 18.79 -4.67
N PRO A 174 14.93 19.12 -5.80
CA PRO A 174 15.84 20.25 -5.85
C PRO A 174 15.08 21.53 -5.42
N LYS A 175 15.66 22.29 -4.49
CA LYS A 175 15.14 23.61 -4.13
C LYS A 175 15.23 24.48 -5.38
N LYS A 176 14.12 25.07 -5.78
CA LYS A 176 14.18 26.15 -6.77
C LYS A 176 14.95 27.30 -6.13
N GLU A 177 16.08 27.67 -6.73
CA GLU A 177 16.78 28.92 -6.42
C GLU A 177 15.89 30.11 -6.71
#